data_51b520e31e1d7547b1759634ae590292
#
_entry.id   51b520e31e1d7547b1759634ae590292
#
_cell.length_a   1.000
_cell.length_b   1.000
_cell.length_c   1.000
_cell.angle_alpha   90.00
_cell.angle_beta   90.00
_cell.angle_gamma   90.00
#
_symmetry.space_group_name_H-M   'P 1'
#
loop_
_entity.id
_entity.type
_entity.pdbx_description
1 polymer ?
#
loop_
_entity_poly.entity_id
_entity_poly.type
_entity_poly.pdbx_seq_one_letter_code
_entity_poly.pdbx_strand_id
1 'polypeptide(L)'
;PVATGGGDNMMAAIGTGATSQGRLTMSLGTSGTVFAYSDAPVIDSKGEIAAFCSSTGGWMPLMCTMNCTVTTELLRGLFSTDIDHMESVIASAPAGANGVTVIPFFGGERTPNLPDGHGSIMGLTNANFSQSNLLRAGAEGASFALRYGVDRLKELGIKASEITLTGGGSGSASWRQMIADICDVPTRVCTHVEGAAFGAALQALQLLDPGSSIEDIAHGHIRFDGTKGAHPN
;
A
#
# COMPACT_ATOMS: atom_id res chain seq x y z
N PRO A 1 -6.87 14.13 30.52
CA PRO A 1 -5.83 13.23 30.02
C PRO A 1 -5.42 13.60 28.59
N VAL A 2 -4.19 13.28 28.20
CA VAL A 2 -3.66 13.51 26.85
C VAL A 2 -3.06 12.19 26.36
N ALA A 3 -3.44 11.75 25.14
CA ALA A 3 -2.84 10.58 24.51
C ALA A 3 -1.41 10.89 24.07
N THR A 4 -0.53 9.89 24.09
CA THR A 4 0.88 10.07 23.72
C THR A 4 1.07 10.44 22.25
N GLY A 5 0.13 10.06 21.39
CA GLY A 5 0.27 10.23 19.95
C GLY A 5 1.29 9.27 19.34
N GLY A 6 1.65 9.52 18.09
CA GLY A 6 2.65 8.75 17.35
C GLY A 6 2.90 9.37 15.98
N GLY A 7 3.84 8.82 15.23
CA GLY A 7 4.03 9.18 13.83
C GLY A 7 2.80 8.82 12.99
N ASP A 8 2.66 9.46 11.83
CA ASP A 8 1.52 9.29 10.93
C ASP A 8 1.26 7.81 10.54
N ASN A 9 2.30 7.07 10.17
CA ASN A 9 2.18 5.65 9.82
C ASN A 9 1.76 4.78 11.03
N MET A 10 2.24 5.11 12.24
CA MET A 10 1.86 4.42 13.48
C MET A 10 0.40 4.66 13.83
N MET A 11 -0.05 5.90 13.68
CA MET A 11 -1.46 6.23 13.84
C MET A 11 -2.31 5.61 12.74
N ALA A 12 -1.83 5.62 11.49
CA ALA A 12 -2.52 4.96 10.38
C ALA A 12 -2.65 3.44 10.62
N ALA A 13 -1.64 2.79 11.21
CA ALA A 13 -1.72 1.37 11.56
C ALA A 13 -2.90 1.08 12.51
N ILE A 14 -3.08 1.91 13.54
CA ILE A 14 -4.24 1.81 14.44
C ILE A 14 -5.54 2.05 13.67
N GLY A 15 -5.61 3.13 12.88
CA GLY A 15 -6.83 3.53 12.17
C GLY A 15 -7.24 2.58 11.04
N THR A 16 -6.33 1.80 10.48
CA THR A 16 -6.59 0.81 9.44
C THR A 16 -6.71 -0.63 9.96
N GLY A 17 -6.46 -0.85 11.26
CA GLY A 17 -6.56 -2.14 11.91
C GLY A 17 -5.34 -3.04 11.74
N ALA A 18 -4.19 -2.49 11.37
CA ALA A 18 -2.90 -3.20 11.40
C ALA A 18 -2.31 -3.22 12.82
N THR A 19 -3.08 -3.73 13.76
CA THR A 19 -2.77 -3.79 15.22
C THR A 19 -2.46 -5.20 15.69
N SER A 20 -2.57 -6.20 14.83
CA SER A 20 -2.28 -7.61 15.11
C SER A 20 -1.59 -8.29 13.95
N GLN A 21 -0.98 -9.44 14.22
CA GLN A 21 -0.22 -10.21 13.23
C GLN A 21 -1.08 -10.60 12.02
N GLY A 22 -0.47 -10.58 10.84
CA GLY A 22 -1.11 -10.96 9.58
C GLY A 22 -1.91 -9.83 8.90
N ARG A 23 -2.21 -8.75 9.59
CA ARG A 23 -2.88 -7.58 9.04
C ARG A 23 -1.87 -6.54 8.61
N LEU A 24 -1.86 -6.25 7.32
CA LEU A 24 -0.99 -5.25 6.72
C LEU A 24 -1.80 -4.01 6.31
N THR A 25 -1.14 -2.87 6.32
CA THR A 25 -1.63 -1.68 5.61
C THR A 25 -0.71 -1.38 4.45
N MET A 26 -1.29 -1.10 3.29
CA MET A 26 -0.59 -0.67 2.10
C MET A 26 -1.15 0.68 1.65
N SER A 27 -0.30 1.69 1.60
CA SER A 27 -0.69 3.02 1.13
C SER A 27 -0.32 3.20 -0.33
N LEU A 28 -1.32 3.54 -1.15
CA LEU A 28 -1.18 3.91 -2.56
C LEU A 28 -1.21 5.43 -2.69
N GLY A 29 -0.20 6.10 -2.12
CA GLY A 29 0.01 7.54 -2.21
C GLY A 29 1.00 7.91 -3.33
N THR A 30 1.50 9.14 -3.37
CA THR A 30 2.58 9.58 -4.28
C THR A 30 3.77 8.62 -4.17
N SER A 31 4.24 8.38 -2.94
CA SER A 31 5.07 7.26 -2.56
C SER A 31 4.19 6.14 -2.00
N GLY A 32 4.69 4.91 -2.01
CA GLY A 32 3.99 3.77 -1.45
C GLY A 32 4.59 3.30 -0.14
N THR A 33 3.77 2.81 0.79
CA THR A 33 4.26 2.16 2.00
C THR A 33 3.55 0.84 2.23
N VAL A 34 4.27 -0.12 2.81
CA VAL A 34 3.70 -1.37 3.34
C VAL A 34 4.20 -1.53 4.76
N PHE A 35 3.30 -1.70 5.69
CA PHE A 35 3.65 -1.93 7.10
C PHE A 35 2.73 -2.93 7.77
N ALA A 36 3.25 -3.55 8.82
CA ALA A 36 2.56 -4.59 9.57
C ALA A 36 2.83 -4.43 11.07
N TYR A 37 2.02 -5.06 11.89
CA TYR A 37 2.28 -5.23 13.32
C TYR A 37 3.15 -6.47 13.58
N SER A 38 4.04 -6.38 14.58
CA SER A 38 4.81 -7.51 15.09
C SER A 38 4.97 -7.40 16.61
N ASP A 39 4.89 -8.56 17.31
CA ASP A 39 5.12 -8.65 18.75
C ASP A 39 6.62 -8.60 19.12
N ALA A 40 7.50 -8.82 18.15
CA ALA A 40 8.94 -8.83 18.33
C ALA A 40 9.62 -7.87 17.34
N PRO A 41 10.82 -7.36 17.68
CA PRO A 41 11.57 -6.53 16.76
C PRO A 41 11.89 -7.28 15.47
N VAL A 42 11.69 -6.61 14.34
CA VAL A 42 12.01 -7.13 13.01
C VAL A 42 13.24 -6.40 12.50
N ILE A 43 14.36 -7.12 12.45
CA ILE A 43 15.63 -6.56 12.01
C ILE A 43 15.96 -7.08 10.61
N ASP A 44 15.98 -6.18 9.65
CA ASP A 44 16.33 -6.50 8.26
C ASP A 44 17.83 -6.21 8.02
N SER A 45 18.61 -7.25 7.80
CA SER A 45 20.06 -7.13 7.51
C SER A 45 20.36 -6.44 6.17
N LYS A 46 19.39 -6.36 5.25
CA LYS A 46 19.51 -5.61 3.99
C LYS A 46 19.20 -4.11 4.16
N GLY A 47 18.60 -3.71 5.29
CA GLY A 47 18.21 -2.32 5.54
C GLY A 47 17.05 -1.80 4.69
N GLU A 48 16.25 -2.70 4.12
CA GLU A 48 15.11 -2.36 3.25
C GLU A 48 13.80 -2.19 4.03
N ILE A 49 13.70 -2.87 5.18
CA ILE A 49 12.58 -2.77 6.11
C ILE A 49 13.01 -1.96 7.34
N ALA A 50 12.37 -0.83 7.57
CA ALA A 50 12.62 0.00 8.75
C ALA A 50 11.97 -0.64 10.00
N ALA A 51 12.74 -0.75 11.09
CA ALA A 51 12.29 -1.34 12.35
C ALA A 51 11.70 -0.26 13.28
N PHE A 52 10.46 0.18 12.99
CA PHE A 52 9.77 1.13 13.86
C PHE A 52 9.10 0.43 15.05
N CYS A 53 8.93 1.20 16.15
CA CYS A 53 8.02 0.81 17.22
C CYS A 53 6.57 1.12 16.82
N SER A 54 5.66 0.21 17.15
CA SER A 54 4.22 0.48 17.08
C SER A 54 3.80 1.39 18.22
N SER A 55 2.80 2.23 18.01
CA SER A 55 2.17 3.00 19.10
C SER A 55 1.19 2.17 19.96
N THR A 56 1.20 0.84 19.79
CA THR A 56 0.37 -0.12 20.53
C THR A 56 1.18 -1.04 21.46
N GLY A 57 2.49 -0.75 21.62
CA GLY A 57 3.39 -1.50 22.51
C GLY A 57 4.21 -2.60 21.82
N GLY A 58 3.99 -2.85 20.51
CA GLY A 58 4.77 -3.78 19.71
C GLY A 58 5.69 -3.06 18.72
N TRP A 59 5.93 -3.70 17.59
CA TRP A 59 6.80 -3.23 16.52
C TRP A 59 6.00 -3.02 15.23
N MET A 60 6.51 -2.14 14.37
CA MET A 60 5.87 -1.85 13.08
C MET A 60 6.95 -1.81 11.99
N PRO A 61 7.37 -3.00 11.48
CA PRO A 61 8.23 -3.05 10.31
C PRO A 61 7.53 -2.40 9.12
N LEU A 62 8.27 -1.53 8.42
CA LEU A 62 7.76 -0.70 7.34
C LEU A 62 8.71 -0.68 6.15
N MET A 63 8.16 -0.86 4.96
CA MET A 63 8.82 -0.58 3.69
C MET A 63 8.21 0.67 3.06
N CYS A 64 9.04 1.46 2.38
CA CYS A 64 8.61 2.63 1.65
C CYS A 64 9.25 2.67 0.25
N THR A 65 8.42 2.86 -0.77
CA THR A 65 8.88 3.19 -2.13
C THR A 65 8.76 4.69 -2.38
N MET A 66 9.54 5.22 -3.31
CA MET A 66 9.40 6.61 -3.78
C MET A 66 8.38 6.75 -4.90
N ASN A 67 8.14 5.69 -5.65
CA ASN A 67 7.36 5.71 -6.88
C ASN A 67 6.12 4.81 -6.77
N CYS A 68 4.96 5.41 -6.44
CA CYS A 68 3.67 4.71 -6.47
C CYS A 68 2.70 5.46 -7.39
N THR A 69 1.79 6.30 -6.89
CA THR A 69 0.88 7.02 -7.79
C THR A 69 1.60 8.05 -8.66
N VAL A 70 2.81 8.52 -8.28
CA VAL A 70 3.61 9.36 -9.17
C VAL A 70 3.86 8.68 -10.52
N THR A 71 4.02 7.37 -10.55
CA THR A 71 4.20 6.60 -11.80
C THR A 71 2.97 6.70 -12.71
N THR A 72 1.78 6.48 -12.15
CA THR A 72 0.53 6.59 -12.91
C THR A 72 0.23 8.03 -13.29
N GLU A 73 0.56 9.00 -12.44
CA GLU A 73 0.38 10.43 -12.72
C GLU A 73 1.29 10.94 -13.85
N LEU A 74 2.54 10.49 -13.91
CA LEU A 74 3.45 10.81 -15.03
C LEU A 74 2.89 10.28 -16.34
N LEU A 75 2.43 9.03 -16.37
CA LEU A 75 1.82 8.45 -17.57
C LEU A 75 0.49 9.11 -17.91
N ARG A 76 -0.36 9.41 -16.92
CA ARG A 76 -1.60 10.15 -17.10
C ARG A 76 -1.34 11.53 -17.71
N GLY A 77 -0.34 12.23 -17.21
CA GLY A 77 0.09 13.53 -17.76
C GLY A 77 0.58 13.43 -19.21
N LEU A 78 1.34 12.37 -19.53
CA LEU A 78 1.83 12.13 -20.91
C LEU A 78 0.67 11.99 -21.91
N PHE A 79 -0.43 11.36 -21.48
CA PHE A 79 -1.62 11.17 -22.33
C PHE A 79 -2.68 12.26 -22.17
N SER A 80 -2.46 13.25 -21.31
CA SER A 80 -3.41 14.34 -21.02
C SER A 80 -4.82 13.81 -20.70
N THR A 81 -4.91 12.71 -19.94
CA THR A 81 -6.17 12.08 -19.59
C THR A 81 -6.59 12.41 -18.15
N ASP A 82 -7.90 12.34 -17.85
CA ASP A 82 -8.40 12.47 -16.48
C ASP A 82 -8.36 11.13 -15.73
N ILE A 83 -8.68 11.15 -14.44
CA ILE A 83 -8.61 9.97 -13.56
C ILE A 83 -9.67 8.92 -13.95
N ASP A 84 -10.89 9.34 -14.28
CA ASP A 84 -11.99 8.43 -14.61
C ASP A 84 -11.72 7.71 -15.95
N HIS A 85 -11.19 8.44 -16.92
CA HIS A 85 -10.78 7.84 -18.18
C HIS A 85 -9.58 6.91 -17.98
N MET A 86 -8.58 7.30 -17.18
CA MET A 86 -7.44 6.44 -16.84
C MET A 86 -7.91 5.13 -16.21
N GLU A 87 -8.87 5.17 -15.27
CA GLU A 87 -9.43 3.96 -14.65
C GLU A 87 -10.05 3.02 -15.70
N SER A 88 -10.87 3.56 -16.59
CA SER A 88 -11.51 2.78 -17.65
C SER A 88 -10.51 2.16 -18.63
N VAL A 89 -9.45 2.90 -18.94
CA VAL A 89 -8.38 2.47 -19.85
C VAL A 89 -7.53 1.36 -19.21
N ILE A 90 -7.17 1.50 -17.94
CA ILE A 90 -6.46 0.47 -17.17
C ILE A 90 -7.31 -0.82 -17.09
N ALA A 91 -8.62 -0.69 -16.83
CA ALA A 91 -9.53 -1.82 -16.76
C ALA A 91 -9.64 -2.57 -18.09
N SER A 92 -9.50 -1.87 -19.23
CA SER A 92 -9.60 -2.47 -20.58
C SER A 92 -8.36 -3.27 -21.00
N ALA A 93 -7.20 -3.03 -20.38
CA ALA A 93 -5.97 -3.74 -20.71
C ALA A 93 -5.87 -5.06 -19.92
N PRO A 94 -5.39 -6.13 -20.55
CA PRO A 94 -5.21 -7.40 -19.86
C PRO A 94 -4.10 -7.33 -18.81
N ALA A 95 -4.15 -8.24 -17.83
CA ALA A 95 -3.07 -8.44 -16.89
C ALA A 95 -1.75 -8.73 -17.64
N GLY A 96 -0.65 -8.13 -17.17
CA GLY A 96 0.64 -8.17 -17.84
C GLY A 96 0.76 -7.23 -19.03
N ALA A 97 -0.23 -6.34 -19.27
CA ALA A 97 -0.20 -5.27 -20.27
C ALA A 97 0.32 -5.71 -21.66
N ASN A 98 -0.04 -6.92 -22.10
CA ASN A 98 0.47 -7.53 -23.34
C ASN A 98 2.01 -7.57 -23.44
N GLY A 99 2.70 -7.77 -22.30
CA GLY A 99 4.16 -7.87 -22.22
C GLY A 99 4.89 -6.53 -22.05
N VAL A 100 4.18 -5.41 -21.94
CA VAL A 100 4.78 -4.12 -21.57
C VAL A 100 5.06 -4.11 -20.08
N THR A 101 6.27 -3.72 -19.69
CA THR A 101 6.69 -3.61 -18.30
C THR A 101 7.23 -2.22 -18.02
N VAL A 102 6.79 -1.60 -16.93
CA VAL A 102 7.33 -0.34 -16.42
C VAL A 102 8.11 -0.60 -15.15
N ILE A 103 9.39 -0.21 -15.14
CA ILE A 103 10.19 -0.10 -13.92
C ILE A 103 10.05 1.34 -13.42
N PRO A 104 9.43 1.57 -12.25
CA PRO A 104 8.95 2.91 -11.89
C PRO A 104 9.97 3.78 -11.17
N PHE A 105 11.27 3.62 -11.35
CA PHE A 105 12.31 4.32 -10.61
C PHE A 105 12.59 5.73 -11.16
N PHE A 106 11.54 6.52 -11.42
CA PHE A 106 11.64 7.81 -12.11
C PHE A 106 12.42 8.90 -11.37
N GLY A 107 12.54 8.82 -10.06
CA GLY A 107 13.31 9.75 -9.24
C GLY A 107 14.26 9.01 -8.28
N GLY A 108 14.84 7.91 -8.74
CA GLY A 108 15.49 6.94 -7.86
C GLY A 108 14.47 6.09 -7.10
N GLU A 109 14.95 5.16 -6.28
CA GLU A 109 14.09 4.36 -5.41
C GLU A 109 14.75 4.15 -4.05
N ARG A 110 13.91 4.07 -3.01
CA ARG A 110 14.34 3.82 -1.63
C ARG A 110 14.41 2.32 -1.34
N THR A 111 13.43 1.57 -1.80
CA THR A 111 13.37 0.12 -1.62
C THR A 111 13.06 -0.55 -2.96
N PRO A 112 14.04 -1.23 -3.59
CA PRO A 112 15.45 -1.37 -3.17
C PRO A 112 16.21 -0.03 -3.16
N ASN A 113 17.35 0.03 -2.44
CA ASN A 113 18.15 1.26 -2.34
C ASN A 113 18.88 1.56 -3.65
N LEU A 114 18.23 2.31 -4.51
CA LEU A 114 18.70 2.73 -5.84
C LEU A 114 18.49 4.24 -6.01
N PRO A 115 19.28 5.09 -5.30
CA PRO A 115 19.05 6.54 -5.30
C PRO A 115 19.21 7.17 -6.69
N ASP A 116 20.03 6.57 -7.55
CA ASP A 116 20.26 7.01 -8.93
C ASP A 116 19.50 6.15 -9.96
N GLY A 117 18.46 5.43 -9.52
CA GLY A 117 17.61 4.61 -10.39
C GLY A 117 16.86 5.46 -11.41
N HIS A 118 16.60 4.89 -12.58
CA HIS A 118 15.82 5.51 -13.64
C HIS A 118 14.62 4.66 -14.02
N GLY A 119 13.49 5.32 -14.31
CA GLY A 119 12.31 4.68 -14.87
C GLY A 119 12.63 4.08 -16.26
N SER A 120 12.05 2.91 -16.54
CA SER A 120 12.25 2.24 -17.83
C SER A 120 10.95 1.61 -18.30
N ILE A 121 10.73 1.62 -19.60
CA ILE A 121 9.61 0.93 -20.25
C ILE A 121 10.20 -0.10 -21.21
N MET A 122 9.82 -1.37 -21.02
CA MET A 122 10.36 -2.51 -21.75
C MET A 122 9.25 -3.33 -22.42
N GLY A 123 9.63 -4.18 -23.35
CA GLY A 123 8.71 -5.11 -24.01
C GLY A 123 7.83 -4.49 -25.10
N LEU A 124 8.11 -3.25 -25.53
CA LEU A 124 7.34 -2.56 -26.57
C LEU A 124 7.53 -3.17 -27.95
N THR A 125 6.40 -3.34 -28.64
CA THR A 125 6.32 -3.79 -30.02
C THR A 125 5.25 -2.98 -30.76
N ASN A 126 5.16 -3.11 -32.07
CA ASN A 126 4.09 -2.47 -32.87
C ASN A 126 2.68 -2.92 -32.45
N ALA A 127 2.56 -4.12 -31.86
CA ALA A 127 1.27 -4.70 -31.50
C ALA A 127 0.76 -4.25 -30.13
N ASN A 128 1.66 -3.87 -29.21
CA ASN A 128 1.30 -3.55 -27.83
C ASN A 128 1.55 -2.10 -27.41
N PHE A 129 2.09 -1.26 -28.30
CA PHE A 129 2.34 0.15 -28.02
C PHE A 129 1.03 0.94 -28.05
N SER A 130 0.33 0.94 -26.91
CA SER A 130 -0.95 1.61 -26.74
C SER A 130 -1.04 2.31 -25.38
N GLN A 131 -1.91 3.32 -25.28
CA GLN A 131 -2.19 4.03 -24.02
C GLN A 131 -2.61 3.06 -22.93
N SER A 132 -3.50 2.12 -23.22
CA SER A 132 -4.02 1.17 -22.23
C SER A 132 -2.93 0.29 -21.64
N ASN A 133 -2.07 -0.27 -22.50
CA ASN A 133 -0.95 -1.10 -22.04
C ASN A 133 0.07 -0.31 -21.21
N LEU A 134 0.38 0.93 -21.59
CA LEU A 134 1.34 1.77 -20.88
C LEU A 134 0.79 2.19 -19.51
N LEU A 135 -0.47 2.62 -19.42
CA LEU A 135 -1.10 2.97 -18.14
C LEU A 135 -1.24 1.74 -17.22
N ARG A 136 -1.65 0.60 -17.78
CA ARG A 136 -1.72 -0.67 -17.06
C ARG A 136 -0.35 -1.09 -16.53
N ALA A 137 0.66 -1.12 -17.39
CA ALA A 137 2.04 -1.47 -17.01
C ALA A 137 2.61 -0.54 -15.93
N GLY A 138 2.26 0.75 -15.96
CA GLY A 138 2.67 1.68 -14.91
C GLY A 138 2.06 1.35 -13.55
N ALA A 139 0.77 1.05 -13.51
CA ALA A 139 0.09 0.63 -12.29
C ALA A 139 0.61 -0.73 -11.78
N GLU A 140 0.86 -1.69 -12.70
CA GLU A 140 1.47 -2.99 -12.36
C GLU A 140 2.90 -2.81 -11.83
N GLY A 141 3.72 -1.96 -12.44
CA GLY A 141 5.09 -1.68 -11.98
C GLY A 141 5.13 -1.14 -10.56
N ALA A 142 4.28 -0.16 -10.25
CA ALA A 142 4.12 0.36 -8.90
C ALA A 142 3.62 -0.74 -7.91
N SER A 143 2.71 -1.60 -8.36
CA SER A 143 2.18 -2.70 -7.56
C SER A 143 3.24 -3.77 -7.29
N PHE A 144 4.09 -4.10 -8.26
CA PHE A 144 5.21 -5.02 -8.06
C PHE A 144 6.27 -4.46 -7.10
N ALA A 145 6.52 -3.15 -7.11
CA ALA A 145 7.39 -2.51 -6.13
C ALA A 145 6.84 -2.66 -4.70
N LEU A 146 5.53 -2.53 -4.52
CA LEU A 146 4.87 -2.78 -3.21
C LEU A 146 4.85 -4.27 -2.85
N ARG A 147 4.63 -5.16 -3.82
CA ARG A 147 4.73 -6.61 -3.63
C ARG A 147 6.12 -7.01 -3.12
N TYR A 148 7.18 -6.40 -3.64
CA TYR A 148 8.53 -6.63 -3.12
C TYR A 148 8.60 -6.43 -1.60
N GLY A 149 7.96 -5.37 -1.07
CA GLY A 149 7.88 -5.14 0.37
C GLY A 149 7.10 -6.22 1.12
N VAL A 150 6.00 -6.71 0.56
CA VAL A 150 5.23 -7.83 1.14
C VAL A 150 6.10 -9.09 1.20
N ASP A 151 6.87 -9.39 0.14
CA ASP A 151 7.77 -10.54 0.10
C ASP A 151 8.93 -10.39 1.09
N ARG A 152 9.49 -9.17 1.24
CA ARG A 152 10.51 -8.89 2.26
C ARG A 152 9.97 -9.09 3.68
N LEU A 153 8.77 -8.61 3.98
CA LEU A 153 8.12 -8.87 5.27
C LEU A 153 7.90 -10.36 5.51
N LYS A 154 7.50 -11.11 4.48
CA LYS A 154 7.33 -12.56 4.54
C LYS A 154 8.64 -13.29 4.82
N GLU A 155 9.75 -12.90 4.18
CA GLU A 155 11.10 -13.44 4.45
C GLU A 155 11.55 -13.19 5.89
N LEU A 156 11.09 -12.08 6.49
CA LEU A 156 11.35 -11.72 7.89
C LEU A 156 10.34 -12.32 8.88
N GLY A 157 9.49 -13.25 8.42
CA GLY A 157 8.56 -14.00 9.25
C GLY A 157 7.16 -13.40 9.37
N ILE A 158 6.86 -12.29 8.70
CA ILE A 158 5.55 -11.66 8.73
C ILE A 158 4.75 -12.07 7.50
N LYS A 159 3.73 -12.90 7.69
CA LYS A 159 2.84 -13.35 6.61
C LYS A 159 1.58 -12.49 6.57
N ALA A 160 1.28 -11.94 5.40
CA ALA A 160 0.02 -11.25 5.17
C ALA A 160 -1.15 -12.24 5.11
N SER A 161 -2.19 -11.99 5.87
CA SER A 161 -3.50 -12.66 5.71
C SER A 161 -4.53 -11.73 5.04
N GLU A 162 -4.32 -10.43 5.17
CA GLU A 162 -5.18 -9.38 4.64
C GLU A 162 -4.42 -8.07 4.49
N ILE A 163 -4.71 -7.30 3.46
CA ILE A 163 -4.13 -5.97 3.22
C ILE A 163 -5.23 -4.91 3.25
N THR A 164 -5.14 -3.96 4.18
CA THR A 164 -5.97 -2.77 4.15
C THR A 164 -5.31 -1.73 3.25
N LEU A 165 -5.99 -1.34 2.17
CA LEU A 165 -5.52 -0.33 1.24
C LEU A 165 -5.95 1.08 1.68
N THR A 166 -5.06 2.06 1.52
CA THR A 166 -5.31 3.47 1.80
C THR A 166 -4.60 4.34 0.76
N GLY A 167 -4.76 5.66 0.85
CA GLY A 167 -4.21 6.60 -0.13
C GLY A 167 -5.08 6.73 -1.38
N GLY A 168 -4.75 7.71 -2.23
CA GLY A 168 -5.58 8.06 -3.41
C GLY A 168 -5.79 6.90 -4.38
N GLY A 169 -4.77 6.08 -4.61
CA GLY A 169 -4.85 4.91 -5.51
C GLY A 169 -5.83 3.83 -5.04
N SER A 170 -6.15 3.76 -3.73
CA SER A 170 -7.13 2.81 -3.21
C SER A 170 -8.57 3.08 -3.71
N GLY A 171 -8.84 4.25 -4.27
CA GLY A 171 -10.09 4.57 -4.94
C GLY A 171 -10.32 3.77 -6.24
N SER A 172 -9.25 3.39 -6.95
CA SER A 172 -9.31 2.63 -8.21
C SER A 172 -9.71 1.17 -7.97
N ALA A 173 -10.80 0.73 -8.60
CA ALA A 173 -11.26 -0.66 -8.53
C ALA A 173 -10.27 -1.60 -9.19
N SER A 174 -9.76 -1.20 -10.36
CA SER A 174 -8.75 -1.96 -11.12
C SER A 174 -7.46 -2.12 -10.33
N TRP A 175 -7.03 -1.07 -9.62
CA TRP A 175 -5.80 -1.16 -8.83
C TRP A 175 -5.96 -2.03 -7.58
N ARG A 176 -7.10 -1.96 -6.89
CA ARG A 176 -7.39 -2.86 -5.76
C ARG A 176 -7.33 -4.33 -6.16
N GLN A 177 -7.97 -4.68 -7.30
CA GLN A 177 -7.91 -6.04 -7.83
C GLN A 177 -6.48 -6.43 -8.21
N MET A 178 -5.75 -5.52 -8.85
CA MET A 178 -4.35 -5.73 -9.22
C MET A 178 -3.46 -6.02 -8.02
N ILE A 179 -3.62 -5.29 -6.91
CA ILE A 179 -2.89 -5.56 -5.66
C ILE A 179 -3.26 -6.93 -5.10
N ALA A 180 -4.56 -7.28 -5.08
CA ALA A 180 -4.99 -8.59 -4.59
C ALA A 180 -4.35 -9.72 -5.41
N ASP A 181 -4.39 -9.64 -6.75
CA ASP A 181 -3.83 -10.64 -7.65
C ASP A 181 -2.29 -10.74 -7.54
N ILE A 182 -1.60 -9.58 -7.56
CA ILE A 182 -0.13 -9.54 -7.51
C ILE A 182 0.39 -10.01 -6.14
N CYS A 183 -0.27 -9.62 -5.04
CA CYS A 183 0.15 -10.01 -3.70
C CYS A 183 -0.34 -11.40 -3.28
N ASP A 184 -1.30 -11.96 -3.98
CA ASP A 184 -2.00 -13.20 -3.59
C ASP A 184 -2.58 -13.12 -2.17
N VAL A 185 -3.19 -11.95 -1.85
CA VAL A 185 -3.74 -11.64 -0.53
C VAL A 185 -5.02 -10.81 -0.71
N PRO A 186 -6.12 -11.14 0.01
CA PRO A 186 -7.33 -10.31 -0.06
C PRO A 186 -7.07 -8.88 0.42
N THR A 187 -7.72 -7.94 -0.25
CA THR A 187 -7.63 -6.51 0.07
C THR A 187 -8.98 -5.96 0.51
N ARG A 188 -8.94 -4.92 1.32
CA ARG A 188 -10.10 -4.15 1.76
C ARG A 188 -9.76 -2.67 1.90
N VAL A 189 -10.79 -1.83 2.00
CA VAL A 189 -10.68 -0.38 2.20
C VAL A 189 -11.56 0.04 3.37
N CYS A 190 -11.06 0.92 4.22
CA CYS A 190 -11.87 1.50 5.29
C CYS A 190 -12.90 2.48 4.74
N THR A 191 -14.03 2.64 5.45
CA THR A 191 -15.05 3.66 5.11
C THR A 191 -14.57 5.08 5.38
N HIS A 192 -13.65 5.27 6.34
CA HIS A 192 -13.02 6.57 6.60
C HIS A 192 -11.77 6.74 5.73
N VAL A 193 -11.49 7.98 5.35
CA VAL A 193 -10.38 8.31 4.43
C VAL A 193 -9.08 8.56 5.20
N GLU A 194 -9.15 9.24 6.35
CA GLU A 194 -8.00 9.70 7.12
C GLU A 194 -7.59 8.70 8.20
N GLY A 195 -6.89 7.63 7.83
CA GLY A 195 -6.48 6.57 8.74
C GLY A 195 -5.65 7.06 9.92
N ALA A 196 -4.70 7.97 9.71
CA ALA A 196 -3.84 8.49 10.78
C ALA A 196 -4.63 9.32 11.80
N ALA A 197 -5.49 10.24 11.35
CA ALA A 197 -6.33 11.04 12.22
C ALA A 197 -7.32 10.16 13.01
N PHE A 198 -7.90 9.16 12.34
CA PHE A 198 -8.80 8.20 12.98
C PHE A 198 -8.09 7.35 14.03
N GLY A 199 -6.88 6.86 13.73
CA GLY A 199 -6.06 6.10 14.67
C GLY A 199 -5.67 6.92 15.90
N ALA A 200 -5.33 8.20 15.74
CA ALA A 200 -5.09 9.11 16.85
C ALA A 200 -6.34 9.28 17.74
N ALA A 201 -7.52 9.38 17.12
CA ALA A 201 -8.78 9.43 17.84
C ALA A 201 -9.06 8.12 18.63
N LEU A 202 -8.78 6.96 18.04
CA LEU A 202 -8.91 5.67 18.72
C LEU A 202 -7.94 5.54 19.90
N GLN A 203 -6.70 6.04 19.77
CA GLN A 203 -5.75 6.07 20.88
C GLN A 203 -6.23 7.00 22.00
N ALA A 204 -6.85 8.13 21.66
CA ALA A 204 -7.44 9.01 22.67
C ALA A 204 -8.65 8.35 23.35
N LEU A 205 -9.46 7.59 22.60
CA LEU A 205 -10.58 6.83 23.16
C LEU A 205 -10.10 5.77 24.17
N GLN A 206 -8.98 5.08 23.88
CA GLN A 206 -8.40 4.10 24.81
C GLN A 206 -8.06 4.71 26.18
N LEU A 207 -7.64 5.98 26.24
CA LEU A 207 -7.41 6.66 27.51
C LEU A 207 -8.68 6.83 28.36
N LEU A 208 -9.83 6.87 27.71
CA LEU A 208 -11.14 6.99 28.38
C LEU A 208 -11.71 5.63 28.77
N ASP A 209 -11.21 4.57 28.13
CA ASP A 209 -11.57 3.17 28.40
C ASP A 209 -10.30 2.32 28.61
N PRO A 210 -9.62 2.47 29.77
CA PRO A 210 -8.36 1.77 30.03
C PRO A 210 -8.51 0.26 30.24
N GLY A 211 -9.74 -0.25 30.28
CA GLY A 211 -10.04 -1.70 30.36
C GLY A 211 -9.99 -2.39 29.01
N SER A 212 -10.08 -1.65 27.91
CA SER A 212 -10.06 -2.18 26.55
C SER A 212 -8.67 -2.07 25.93
N SER A 213 -8.26 -3.09 25.17
CA SER A 213 -7.05 -3.01 24.35
C SER A 213 -7.26 -2.07 23.15
N ILE A 214 -6.19 -1.51 22.61
CA ILE A 214 -6.28 -0.70 21.38
C ILE A 214 -6.77 -1.54 20.18
N GLU A 215 -6.47 -2.84 20.19
CA GLU A 215 -6.96 -3.78 19.19
C GLU A 215 -8.48 -3.94 19.26
N ASP A 216 -9.05 -4.12 20.46
CA ASP A 216 -10.49 -4.23 20.68
C ASP A 216 -11.21 -2.94 20.26
N ILE A 217 -10.66 -1.78 20.64
CA ILE A 217 -11.19 -0.48 20.27
C ILE A 217 -11.14 -0.30 18.74
N ALA A 218 -10.02 -0.62 18.11
CA ALA A 218 -9.90 -0.54 16.65
C ALA A 218 -10.91 -1.47 15.97
N HIS A 219 -11.01 -2.72 16.39
CA HIS A 219 -11.97 -3.69 15.87
C HIS A 219 -13.43 -3.24 16.06
N GLY A 220 -13.73 -2.62 17.21
CA GLY A 220 -15.07 -2.10 17.51
C GLY A 220 -15.50 -0.90 16.66
N HIS A 221 -14.56 -0.08 16.19
CA HIS A 221 -14.84 1.20 15.56
C HIS A 221 -14.48 1.28 14.07
N ILE A 222 -13.50 0.52 13.60
CA ILE A 222 -13.17 0.47 12.18
C ILE A 222 -14.31 -0.20 11.40
N ARG A 223 -14.68 0.42 10.29
CA ARG A 223 -15.65 -0.14 9.35
C ARG A 223 -15.01 -0.22 7.98
N PHE A 224 -15.25 -1.32 7.29
CA PHE A 224 -14.76 -1.55 5.94
C PHE A 224 -15.88 -1.36 4.94
N ASP A 225 -15.54 -0.82 3.78
CA ASP A 225 -16.46 -0.69 2.66
C ASP A 225 -16.62 -2.05 1.97
N GLY A 226 -17.74 -2.71 2.21
CA GLY A 226 -18.02 -4.04 1.66
C GLY A 226 -18.08 -4.10 0.12
N THR A 227 -18.12 -2.93 -0.54
CA THR A 227 -18.12 -2.85 -2.02
C THR A 227 -16.72 -2.66 -2.61
N LYS A 228 -15.72 -2.41 -1.76
CA LYS A 228 -14.34 -2.10 -2.17
C LYS A 228 -13.32 -3.15 -1.76
N GLY A 229 -13.75 -4.34 -1.39
CA GLY A 229 -12.87 -5.48 -1.22
C GLY A 229 -12.48 -6.10 -2.56
N ALA A 230 -11.31 -6.76 -2.60
CA ALA A 230 -10.91 -7.61 -3.72
C ALA A 230 -10.26 -8.90 -3.20
N HIS A 231 -10.49 -9.99 -3.91
CA HIS A 231 -9.86 -11.28 -3.65
C HIS A 231 -8.98 -11.64 -4.84
N PRO A 232 -7.87 -12.36 -4.60
CA PRO A 232 -7.06 -12.90 -5.68
C PRO A 232 -7.89 -13.78 -6.63
N ASN A 233 -7.65 -13.66 -7.95
CA ASN A 233 -8.29 -14.48 -8.99
C ASN A 233 -7.56 -15.81 -9.19
#